data_b16d943b2aed5ccbc55dd8d9dce1d72e
#
_entry.id   b16d943b2aed5ccbc55dd8d9dce1d72e
#
_cell.length_a   1.000
_cell.length_b   1.000
_cell.length_c   1.000
_cell.angle_alpha   90.00
_cell.angle_beta   90.00
_cell.angle_gamma   90.00
#
_symmetry.space_group_name_H-M   'P 1'
#
loop_
_entity.id
_entity.type
_entity.pdbx_description
1 polymer ?
#
loop_
_entity_poly.entity_id
_entity_poly.type
_entity_poly.pdbx_seq_one_letter_code
_entity_poly.pdbx_strand_id
1 'polypeptide(L)'
;HNGMVAQQSRAKKGKAGNGRKSMSQSIARNNNTATQDDENISLNLILAILSTGIMAFIGILTETLTNVLFPGLMAEFHVDTSTVQWLTTGYLLTVALVTPLSSYFKRKLKLSTIFLTAIVLCITGCLMAACTLNFPMLMTARILQGAGTGIALPLMFNIILEQSPKSKIGMLMGVGGMVVAVAPALGPTVGGLVGTFMPWRWIFVILLPFLFVSLVCGLKTIHQVTPTEEAHINPLH
;
A
#
# COMPACT_ATOMS: atom_id res chain seq x y z
N HIS A 1 -0.99 -72.53 -29.12
CA HIS A 1 -0.31 -71.23 -29.47
C HIS A 1 -1.17 -69.95 -29.23
N ASN A 2 -2.51 -70.03 -29.25
CA ASN A 2 -3.43 -68.91 -29.16
C ASN A 2 -3.67 -68.39 -27.73
N GLY A 3 -3.42 -69.19 -26.69
CA GLY A 3 -3.66 -68.81 -25.30
C GLY A 3 -2.61 -67.78 -24.73
N MET A 4 -1.39 -67.87 -25.21
CA MET A 4 -0.27 -67.09 -24.71
C MET A 4 -0.28 -65.63 -25.23
N VAL A 5 -0.79 -65.46 -26.46
CA VAL A 5 -0.94 -64.08 -27.05
C VAL A 5 -2.09 -63.26 -26.39
N ALA A 6 -3.20 -64.02 -26.04
CA ALA A 6 -4.31 -63.35 -25.33
C ALA A 6 -3.95 -62.89 -23.90
N GLN A 7 -3.10 -63.64 -23.19
CA GLN A 7 -2.65 -63.30 -21.85
C GLN A 7 -1.70 -62.09 -21.85
N GLN A 8 -0.79 -61.99 -22.83
CA GLN A 8 0.10 -60.85 -23.00
C GLN A 8 -0.65 -59.55 -23.38
N SER A 9 -1.71 -59.66 -24.19
CA SER A 9 -2.55 -58.52 -24.57
C SER A 9 -3.35 -57.97 -23.38
N ARG A 10 -3.86 -58.85 -22.49
CA ARG A 10 -4.55 -58.44 -21.26
C ARG A 10 -3.62 -57.81 -20.23
N ALA A 11 -2.39 -58.31 -20.07
CA ALA A 11 -1.39 -57.72 -19.18
C ALA A 11 -0.91 -56.32 -19.65
N LYS A 12 -0.77 -56.15 -20.97
CA LYS A 12 -0.43 -54.80 -21.54
C LYS A 12 -1.56 -53.79 -21.37
N LYS A 13 -2.83 -54.19 -21.55
CA LYS A 13 -4.00 -53.32 -21.32
C LYS A 13 -4.15 -52.95 -19.83
N GLY A 14 -3.90 -53.88 -18.90
CA GLY A 14 -3.94 -53.62 -17.46
C GLY A 14 -2.87 -52.61 -17.00
N LYS A 15 -1.62 -52.74 -17.51
CA LYS A 15 -0.53 -51.77 -17.19
C LYS A 15 -0.78 -50.38 -17.78
N ALA A 16 -1.32 -50.31 -19.00
CA ALA A 16 -1.64 -49.02 -19.64
C ALA A 16 -2.81 -48.30 -18.94
N GLY A 17 -3.81 -49.05 -18.45
CA GLY A 17 -4.94 -48.49 -17.69
C GLY A 17 -4.54 -47.99 -16.31
N ASN A 18 -3.62 -48.68 -15.64
CA ASN A 18 -3.12 -48.27 -14.32
C ASN A 18 -2.19 -47.04 -14.40
N GLY A 19 -1.35 -46.94 -15.43
CA GLY A 19 -0.51 -45.78 -15.68
C GLY A 19 -1.32 -44.52 -16.00
N ARG A 20 -2.41 -44.63 -16.77
CA ARG A 20 -3.31 -43.50 -17.05
C ARG A 20 -4.06 -43.02 -15.79
N LYS A 21 -4.53 -43.92 -14.94
CA LYS A 21 -5.19 -43.56 -13.66
C LYS A 21 -4.22 -42.89 -12.70
N SER A 22 -3.00 -43.41 -12.57
CA SER A 22 -1.96 -42.81 -11.74
C SER A 22 -1.57 -41.40 -12.22
N MET A 23 -1.42 -41.24 -13.53
CA MET A 23 -1.08 -39.91 -14.11
C MET A 23 -2.24 -38.91 -13.99
N SER A 24 -3.48 -39.37 -14.15
CA SER A 24 -4.67 -38.54 -13.96
C SER A 24 -4.85 -38.13 -12.48
N GLN A 25 -4.53 -39.01 -11.54
CA GLN A 25 -4.56 -38.71 -10.10
C GLN A 25 -3.42 -37.78 -9.68
N SER A 26 -2.23 -37.91 -10.26
CA SER A 26 -1.12 -37.00 -9.98
C SER A 26 -1.37 -35.58 -10.54
N ILE A 27 -1.98 -35.50 -11.74
CA ILE A 27 -2.39 -34.21 -12.33
C ILE A 27 -3.51 -33.55 -11.50
N ALA A 28 -4.52 -34.33 -11.08
CA ALA A 28 -5.61 -33.84 -10.23
C ALA A 28 -5.10 -33.39 -8.85
N ARG A 29 -4.13 -34.12 -8.29
CA ARG A 29 -3.50 -33.74 -6.99
C ARG A 29 -2.63 -32.52 -7.11
N ASN A 30 -1.88 -32.38 -8.21
CA ASN A 30 -1.07 -31.17 -8.48
C ASN A 30 -1.95 -29.95 -8.75
N ASN A 31 -3.06 -30.10 -9.46
CA ASN A 31 -4.01 -29.04 -9.68
C ASN A 31 -4.72 -28.60 -8.39
N ASN A 32 -5.05 -29.55 -7.50
CA ASN A 32 -5.68 -29.21 -6.21
C ASN A 32 -4.71 -28.54 -5.22
N THR A 33 -3.42 -28.90 -5.23
CA THR A 33 -2.41 -28.21 -4.43
C THR A 33 -2.10 -26.83 -5.00
N ALA A 34 -1.98 -26.68 -6.31
CA ALA A 34 -1.78 -25.39 -6.95
C ALA A 34 -2.97 -24.43 -6.73
N THR A 35 -4.21 -24.93 -6.75
CA THR A 35 -5.40 -24.10 -6.46
C THR A 35 -5.54 -23.77 -4.99
N GLN A 36 -5.06 -24.59 -4.06
CA GLN A 36 -5.09 -24.27 -2.62
C GLN A 36 -4.02 -23.26 -2.21
N ASP A 37 -2.84 -23.29 -2.81
CA ASP A 37 -1.79 -22.31 -2.56
C ASP A 37 -2.13 -20.94 -3.16
N ASP A 38 -2.86 -20.89 -4.28
CA ASP A 38 -3.37 -19.66 -4.89
C ASP A 38 -4.56 -19.04 -4.11
N GLU A 39 -5.20 -19.76 -3.20
CA GLU A 39 -6.33 -19.24 -2.41
C GLU A 39 -5.93 -18.62 -1.07
N ASN A 40 -4.76 -18.91 -0.57
CA ASN A 40 -4.30 -18.41 0.74
C ASN A 40 -3.58 -17.07 0.62
N ILE A 41 -4.11 -16.07 1.33
CA ILE A 41 -3.45 -14.77 1.49
C ILE A 41 -2.25 -14.98 2.43
N SER A 42 -1.03 -14.73 1.94
CA SER A 42 0.16 -14.84 2.77
C SER A 42 0.18 -13.76 3.86
N LEU A 43 0.70 -14.08 5.04
CA LEU A 43 0.85 -13.10 6.13
C LEU A 43 1.70 -11.90 5.69
N ASN A 44 2.73 -12.13 4.88
CA ASN A 44 3.57 -11.07 4.34
C ASN A 44 2.79 -10.10 3.46
N LEU A 45 1.85 -10.59 2.66
CA LEU A 45 0.97 -9.75 1.85
C LEU A 45 0.04 -8.90 2.72
N ILE A 46 -0.57 -9.49 3.75
CA ILE A 46 -1.42 -8.75 4.70
C ILE A 46 -0.63 -7.64 5.38
N LEU A 47 0.58 -7.93 5.85
CA LEU A 47 1.44 -6.95 6.51
C LEU A 47 1.90 -5.85 5.54
N ALA A 48 2.17 -6.16 4.27
CA ALA A 48 2.52 -5.19 3.26
C ALA A 48 1.35 -4.24 2.94
N ILE A 49 0.13 -4.79 2.80
CA ILE A 49 -1.09 -4.00 2.59
C ILE A 49 -1.41 -3.16 3.84
N LEU A 50 -1.28 -3.73 5.03
CA LEU A 50 -1.50 -3.03 6.29
C LEU A 50 -0.51 -1.86 6.46
N SER A 51 0.76 -2.09 6.18
CA SER A 51 1.81 -1.08 6.24
C SER A 51 1.52 0.12 5.33
N THR A 52 1.26 -0.14 4.04
CA THR A 52 0.92 0.93 3.09
C THR A 52 -0.44 1.55 3.37
N GLY A 53 -1.40 0.76 3.86
CA GLY A 53 -2.72 1.21 4.28
C GLY A 53 -2.68 2.15 5.48
N ILE A 54 -1.88 1.87 6.51
CA ILE A 54 -1.66 2.77 7.66
C ILE A 54 -1.10 4.11 7.18
N MET A 55 -0.11 4.09 6.28
CA MET A 55 0.50 5.30 5.74
C MET A 55 -0.52 6.13 4.95
N ALA A 56 -1.30 5.50 4.08
CA ALA A 56 -2.35 6.16 3.32
C ALA A 56 -3.47 6.71 4.23
N PHE A 57 -3.88 5.93 5.23
CA PHE A 57 -4.87 6.34 6.22
C PHE A 57 -4.43 7.59 6.99
N ILE A 58 -3.20 7.60 7.52
CA ILE A 58 -2.63 8.74 8.24
C ILE A 58 -2.55 9.97 7.35
N GLY A 59 -2.16 9.79 6.09
CA GLY A 59 -2.12 10.89 5.12
C GLY A 59 -3.47 11.57 4.95
N ILE A 60 -4.51 10.81 4.67
CA ILE A 60 -5.88 11.32 4.48
C ILE A 60 -6.46 11.86 5.80
N LEU A 61 -6.21 11.16 6.91
CA LEU A 61 -6.63 11.60 8.23
C LEU A 61 -6.05 12.97 8.59
N THR A 62 -4.75 13.17 8.38
CA THR A 62 -4.09 14.46 8.67
C THR A 62 -4.57 15.60 7.78
N GLU A 63 -5.01 15.32 6.56
CA GLU A 63 -5.62 16.31 5.68
C GLU A 63 -6.90 16.88 6.32
N THR A 64 -7.82 16.00 6.69
CA THR A 64 -9.12 16.41 7.27
C THR A 64 -8.99 16.97 8.68
N LEU A 65 -8.06 16.44 9.49
CA LEU A 65 -7.68 16.99 10.80
C LEU A 65 -7.23 18.44 10.71
N THR A 66 -6.37 18.75 9.74
CA THR A 66 -5.78 20.09 9.58
C THR A 66 -6.86 21.15 9.37
N ASN A 67 -7.94 20.83 8.64
CA ASN A 67 -9.06 21.75 8.42
C ASN A 67 -9.77 22.15 9.73
N VAL A 68 -9.88 21.21 10.67
CA VAL A 68 -10.48 21.48 12.00
C VAL A 68 -9.57 22.37 12.85
N LEU A 69 -8.27 22.31 12.62
CA LEU A 69 -7.28 23.08 13.38
C LEU A 69 -7.11 24.52 12.86
N PHE A 70 -7.70 24.91 11.74
CA PHE A 70 -7.53 26.22 11.13
C PHE A 70 -7.71 27.39 12.10
N PRO A 71 -8.78 27.48 12.93
CA PRO A 71 -8.94 28.61 13.84
C PRO A 71 -7.77 28.75 14.83
N GLY A 72 -7.28 27.63 15.37
CA GLY A 72 -6.13 27.61 16.27
C GLY A 72 -4.83 28.01 15.57
N LEU A 73 -4.61 27.53 14.35
CA LEU A 73 -3.43 27.87 13.54
C LEU A 73 -3.43 29.33 13.11
N MET A 74 -4.59 29.88 12.74
CA MET A 74 -4.73 31.30 12.39
C MET A 74 -4.39 32.17 13.59
N ALA A 75 -4.87 31.83 14.79
CA ALA A 75 -4.59 32.59 16.00
C ALA A 75 -3.10 32.51 16.40
N GLU A 76 -2.47 31.34 16.28
CA GLU A 76 -1.08 31.11 16.69
C GLU A 76 -0.07 31.75 15.72
N PHE A 77 -0.30 31.59 14.41
CA PHE A 77 0.62 32.11 13.38
C PHE A 77 0.26 33.53 12.87
N HIS A 78 -0.82 34.11 13.38
CA HIS A 78 -1.31 35.44 12.96
C HIS A 78 -1.53 35.54 11.44
N VAL A 79 -2.11 34.49 10.85
CA VAL A 79 -2.41 34.42 9.42
C VAL A 79 -3.93 34.47 9.17
N ASP A 80 -4.30 34.95 8.00
CA ASP A 80 -5.70 35.03 7.57
C ASP A 80 -6.22 33.69 7.05
N THR A 81 -7.54 33.62 6.82
CA THR A 81 -8.21 32.41 6.33
C THR A 81 -7.69 31.97 4.97
N SER A 82 -7.37 32.91 4.08
CA SER A 82 -6.85 32.57 2.75
C SER A 82 -5.46 31.96 2.82
N THR A 83 -4.63 32.43 3.72
CA THR A 83 -3.28 31.90 3.94
C THR A 83 -3.31 30.53 4.58
N VAL A 84 -4.13 30.28 5.61
CA VAL A 84 -4.19 28.97 6.28
C VAL A 84 -4.73 27.89 5.38
N GLN A 85 -5.62 28.19 4.44
CA GLN A 85 -6.16 27.25 3.46
C GLN A 85 -5.08 26.65 2.55
N TRP A 86 -3.95 27.34 2.35
CA TRP A 86 -2.83 26.80 1.59
C TRP A 86 -2.23 25.52 2.22
N LEU A 87 -2.40 25.30 3.52
CA LEU A 87 -1.96 24.05 4.17
C LEU A 87 -2.66 22.82 3.58
N THR A 88 -3.96 22.93 3.29
CA THR A 88 -4.72 21.85 2.64
C THR A 88 -4.55 21.89 1.13
N THR A 89 -4.62 23.04 0.50
CA THR A 89 -4.46 23.20 -0.95
C THR A 89 -3.09 22.73 -1.41
N GLY A 90 -2.02 23.14 -0.73
CA GLY A 90 -0.65 22.71 -1.04
C GLY A 90 -0.44 21.21 -0.83
N TYR A 91 -1.03 20.66 0.22
CA TYR A 91 -1.03 19.23 0.45
C TYR A 91 -1.72 18.47 -0.69
N LEU A 92 -2.97 18.82 -1.03
CA LEU A 92 -3.74 18.17 -2.09
C LEU A 92 -3.09 18.33 -3.46
N LEU A 93 -2.56 19.50 -3.76
CA LEU A 93 -1.82 19.74 -5.00
C LEU A 93 -0.60 18.82 -5.10
N THR A 94 0.14 18.68 -4.00
CA THR A 94 1.29 17.77 -3.96
C THR A 94 0.85 16.32 -4.16
N VAL A 95 -0.20 15.86 -3.49
CA VAL A 95 -0.78 14.53 -3.70
C VAL A 95 -1.14 14.33 -5.18
N ALA A 96 -1.85 15.28 -5.78
CA ALA A 96 -2.30 15.20 -7.17
C ALA A 96 -1.14 15.13 -8.18
N LEU A 97 -0.04 15.85 -7.92
CA LEU A 97 1.15 15.83 -8.78
C LEU A 97 2.00 14.56 -8.58
N VAL A 98 2.13 14.11 -7.34
CA VAL A 98 3.00 12.97 -7.01
C VAL A 98 2.35 11.63 -7.35
N THR A 99 1.02 11.51 -7.28
CA THR A 99 0.31 10.25 -7.59
C THR A 99 0.62 9.70 -8.99
N PRO A 100 0.47 10.44 -10.09
CA PRO A 100 0.85 9.95 -11.41
C PRO A 100 2.35 9.72 -11.54
N LEU A 101 3.16 10.55 -10.90
CA LEU A 101 4.62 10.43 -10.91
C LEU A 101 5.08 9.15 -10.19
N SER A 102 4.42 8.77 -9.11
CA SER A 102 4.64 7.51 -8.39
C SER A 102 4.43 6.30 -9.30
N SER A 103 3.41 6.31 -10.13
CA SER A 103 3.13 5.25 -11.11
C SER A 103 4.23 5.13 -12.18
N TYR A 104 4.83 6.24 -12.56
CA TYR A 104 5.99 6.26 -13.46
C TYR A 104 7.25 5.69 -12.78
N PHE A 105 7.53 6.10 -11.55
CA PHE A 105 8.69 5.61 -10.80
C PHE A 105 8.61 4.11 -10.50
N LYS A 106 7.41 3.56 -10.32
CA LYS A 106 7.22 2.12 -10.13
C LYS A 106 7.81 1.27 -11.26
N ARG A 107 7.85 1.77 -12.49
CA ARG A 107 8.44 1.06 -13.63
C ARG A 107 9.98 1.03 -13.58
N LYS A 108 10.61 1.99 -12.89
CA LYS A 108 12.07 2.17 -12.86
C LYS A 108 12.70 1.81 -11.52
N LEU A 109 11.95 1.88 -10.43
CA LEU A 109 12.46 1.70 -9.08
C LEU A 109 11.86 0.45 -8.43
N LYS A 110 12.62 -0.14 -7.51
CA LYS A 110 12.15 -1.25 -6.69
C LYS A 110 11.01 -0.80 -5.79
N LEU A 111 10.03 -1.66 -5.61
CA LEU A 111 8.85 -1.41 -4.77
C LEU A 111 9.24 -1.01 -3.33
N SER A 112 10.25 -1.66 -2.77
CA SER A 112 10.81 -1.33 -1.44
C SER A 112 11.39 0.08 -1.38
N THR A 113 12.05 0.55 -2.46
CA THR A 113 12.60 1.91 -2.52
C THR A 113 11.50 2.96 -2.56
N ILE A 114 10.44 2.71 -3.32
CA ILE A 114 9.27 3.60 -3.40
C ILE A 114 8.58 3.68 -2.04
N PHE A 115 8.38 2.54 -1.37
CA PHE A 115 7.83 2.49 -0.03
C PHE A 115 8.69 3.26 0.98
N LEU A 116 10.01 3.02 0.97
CA LEU A 116 10.94 3.70 1.87
C LEU A 116 10.93 5.22 1.66
N THR A 117 10.90 5.67 0.41
CA THR A 117 10.78 7.10 0.09
C THR A 117 9.50 7.69 0.65
N ALA A 118 8.36 7.02 0.45
CA ALA A 118 7.06 7.48 0.94
C ALA A 118 7.02 7.58 2.47
N ILE A 119 7.47 6.54 3.18
CA ILE A 119 7.42 6.52 4.64
C ILE A 119 8.38 7.54 5.26
N VAL A 120 9.58 7.73 4.70
CA VAL A 120 10.53 8.76 5.15
C VAL A 120 9.95 10.16 4.95
N LEU A 121 9.30 10.43 3.82
CA LEU A 121 8.61 11.71 3.59
C LEU A 121 7.48 11.94 4.60
N CYS A 122 6.67 10.92 4.89
CA CYS A 122 5.61 11.02 5.90
C CYS A 122 6.16 11.27 7.30
N ILE A 123 7.17 10.51 7.73
CA ILE A 123 7.79 10.65 9.06
C ILE A 123 8.45 12.03 9.19
N THR A 124 9.23 12.45 8.20
CA THR A 124 9.90 13.75 8.20
C THR A 124 8.89 14.89 8.24
N GLY A 125 7.82 14.80 7.44
CA GLY A 125 6.73 15.78 7.46
C GLY A 125 6.01 15.83 8.80
N CYS A 126 5.74 14.69 9.45
CA CYS A 126 5.14 14.66 10.80
C CYS A 126 6.07 15.24 11.86
N LEU A 127 7.37 14.92 11.82
CA LEU A 127 8.36 15.51 12.74
C LEU A 127 8.47 17.04 12.57
N MET A 128 8.53 17.49 11.33
CA MET A 128 8.55 18.94 11.05
C MET A 128 7.28 19.64 11.55
N ALA A 129 6.10 19.04 11.35
CA ALA A 129 4.84 19.58 11.83
C ALA A 129 4.79 19.63 13.36
N ALA A 130 5.27 18.59 14.05
CA ALA A 130 5.33 18.53 15.50
C ALA A 130 6.29 19.60 16.10
N CYS A 131 7.40 19.88 15.42
CA CYS A 131 8.43 20.84 15.86
C CYS A 131 8.27 22.23 15.23
N THR A 132 7.16 22.52 14.56
CA THR A 132 6.94 23.75 13.82
C THR A 132 7.01 24.99 14.70
N LEU A 133 7.81 25.97 14.27
CA LEU A 133 7.98 27.27 14.91
C LEU A 133 7.30 28.40 14.14
N ASN A 134 7.06 28.23 12.85
CA ASN A 134 6.48 29.24 11.96
C ASN A 134 5.63 28.62 10.85
N PHE A 135 4.77 29.42 10.23
CA PHE A 135 3.85 28.97 9.19
C PHE A 135 4.56 28.37 7.95
N PRO A 136 5.65 28.94 7.38
CA PRO A 136 6.37 28.35 6.26
C PRO A 136 6.91 26.95 6.56
N MET A 137 7.37 26.70 7.78
CA MET A 137 7.84 25.39 8.20
C MET A 137 6.68 24.36 8.21
N LEU A 138 5.51 24.78 8.72
CA LEU A 138 4.31 23.94 8.68
C LEU A 138 3.88 23.66 7.24
N MET A 139 3.94 24.64 6.36
CA MET A 139 3.64 24.49 4.93
C MET A 139 4.58 23.47 4.27
N THR A 140 5.88 23.54 4.52
CA THR A 140 6.85 22.56 4.03
C THR A 140 6.56 21.16 4.56
N ALA A 141 6.22 21.04 5.84
CA ALA A 141 5.81 19.78 6.44
C ALA A 141 4.60 19.18 5.71
N ARG A 142 3.60 19.98 5.36
CA ARG A 142 2.40 19.55 4.62
C ARG A 142 2.73 19.08 3.19
N ILE A 143 3.65 19.74 2.52
CA ILE A 143 4.13 19.34 1.18
C ILE A 143 4.83 17.98 1.29
N LEU A 144 5.70 17.76 2.26
CA LEU A 144 6.36 16.47 2.48
C LEU A 144 5.36 15.35 2.78
N GLN A 145 4.38 15.61 3.65
CA GLN A 145 3.30 14.65 3.96
C GLN A 145 2.46 14.34 2.71
N GLY A 146 2.10 15.35 1.93
CA GLY A 146 1.38 15.19 0.66
C GLY A 146 2.14 14.33 -0.35
N ALA A 147 3.45 14.54 -0.47
CA ALA A 147 4.29 13.71 -1.33
C ALA A 147 4.32 12.24 -0.87
N GLY A 148 4.48 11.99 0.42
CA GLY A 148 4.43 10.65 1.00
C GLY A 148 3.07 9.96 0.76
N THR A 149 1.97 10.66 0.99
CA THR A 149 0.60 10.15 0.78
C THR A 149 0.31 9.90 -0.71
N GLY A 150 0.77 10.78 -1.58
CA GLY A 150 0.63 10.64 -3.04
C GLY A 150 1.34 9.41 -3.60
N ILE A 151 2.37 8.92 -2.91
CA ILE A 151 3.03 7.64 -3.22
C ILE A 151 2.29 6.47 -2.54
N ALA A 152 1.87 6.63 -1.29
CA ALA A 152 1.30 5.56 -0.47
C ALA A 152 -0.01 5.00 -1.03
N LEU A 153 -0.90 5.86 -1.51
CA LEU A 153 -2.21 5.47 -2.04
C LEU A 153 -2.10 4.52 -3.24
N PRO A 154 -1.43 4.90 -4.34
CA PRO A 154 -1.29 4.00 -5.47
C PRO A 154 -0.42 2.78 -5.15
N LEU A 155 0.54 2.90 -4.22
CA LEU A 155 1.38 1.79 -3.78
C LEU A 155 0.55 0.69 -3.11
N MET A 156 -0.37 1.04 -2.20
CA MET A 156 -1.27 0.09 -1.55
C MET A 156 -2.11 -0.69 -2.56
N PHE A 157 -2.77 0.00 -3.49
CA PHE A 157 -3.59 -0.64 -4.51
C PHE A 157 -2.78 -1.48 -5.49
N ASN A 158 -1.57 -1.05 -5.83
CA ASN A 158 -0.66 -1.81 -6.69
C ASN A 158 -0.20 -3.12 -6.02
N ILE A 159 0.13 -3.10 -4.72
CA ILE A 159 0.47 -4.32 -3.97
C ILE A 159 -0.71 -5.29 -3.98
N ILE A 160 -1.93 -4.80 -3.76
CA ILE A 160 -3.13 -5.64 -3.81
C ILE A 160 -3.29 -6.28 -5.19
N LEU A 161 -3.16 -5.50 -6.27
CA LEU A 161 -3.36 -6.00 -7.63
C LEU A 161 -2.30 -7.00 -8.09
N GLU A 162 -1.04 -6.82 -7.66
CA GLU A 162 0.09 -7.62 -8.15
C GLU A 162 0.36 -8.85 -7.31
N GLN A 163 0.13 -8.79 -6.01
CA GLN A 163 0.56 -9.82 -5.07
C GLN A 163 -0.61 -10.63 -4.50
N SER A 164 -1.85 -10.22 -4.75
CA SER A 164 -3.02 -10.93 -4.22
C SER A 164 -3.47 -12.06 -5.14
N PRO A 165 -3.96 -13.18 -4.57
CA PRO A 165 -4.65 -14.21 -5.33
C PRO A 165 -5.82 -13.62 -6.12
N LYS A 166 -6.00 -14.03 -7.37
CA LYS A 166 -7.04 -13.48 -8.28
C LYS A 166 -8.45 -13.51 -7.67
N SER A 167 -8.76 -14.57 -6.92
CA SER A 167 -10.03 -14.74 -6.22
C SER A 167 -10.27 -13.74 -5.08
N LYS A 168 -9.22 -13.13 -4.52
CA LYS A 168 -9.26 -12.24 -3.36
C LYS A 168 -9.04 -10.76 -3.68
N ILE A 169 -8.63 -10.43 -4.90
CA ILE A 169 -8.35 -9.03 -5.32
C ILE A 169 -9.54 -8.12 -5.01
N GLY A 170 -10.75 -8.51 -5.41
CA GLY A 170 -11.94 -7.68 -5.19
C GLY A 170 -12.22 -7.40 -3.70
N MET A 171 -12.05 -8.42 -2.85
CA MET A 171 -12.20 -8.26 -1.40
C MET A 171 -11.14 -7.30 -0.83
N LEU A 172 -9.88 -7.48 -1.17
CA LEU A 172 -8.79 -6.65 -0.66
C LEU A 172 -8.85 -5.21 -1.21
N MET A 173 -9.27 -5.03 -2.46
CA MET A 173 -9.55 -3.70 -3.02
C MET A 173 -10.70 -3.00 -2.26
N GLY A 174 -11.74 -3.76 -1.89
CA GLY A 174 -12.83 -3.26 -1.06
C GLY A 174 -12.35 -2.82 0.32
N VAL A 175 -11.51 -3.63 0.99
CA VAL A 175 -10.90 -3.27 2.28
C VAL A 175 -10.02 -2.03 2.16
N GLY A 176 -9.17 -1.95 1.13
CA GLY A 176 -8.36 -0.74 0.86
C GLY A 176 -9.23 0.50 0.63
N GLY A 177 -10.32 0.36 -0.12
CA GLY A 177 -11.30 1.43 -0.33
C GLY A 177 -12.00 1.87 0.97
N MET A 178 -12.31 0.94 1.87
CA MET A 178 -12.87 1.27 3.19
C MET A 178 -11.87 2.06 4.05
N VAL A 179 -10.60 1.70 4.06
CA VAL A 179 -9.55 2.45 4.77
C VAL A 179 -9.50 3.90 4.29
N VAL A 180 -9.54 4.11 2.98
CA VAL A 180 -9.55 5.45 2.36
C VAL A 180 -10.83 6.23 2.70
N ALA A 181 -11.99 5.56 2.73
CA ALA A 181 -13.27 6.20 2.99
C ALA A 181 -13.49 6.56 4.48
N VAL A 182 -12.98 5.73 5.41
CA VAL A 182 -13.13 5.94 6.86
C VAL A 182 -12.22 7.07 7.37
N ALA A 183 -11.04 7.24 6.80
CA ALA A 183 -10.08 8.25 7.24
C ALA A 183 -10.65 9.68 7.27
N PRO A 184 -11.32 10.19 6.22
CA PRO A 184 -11.91 11.54 6.24
C PRO A 184 -13.04 11.67 7.28
N ALA A 185 -13.80 10.59 7.51
CA ALA A 185 -14.89 10.61 8.48
C ALA A 185 -14.39 10.71 9.93
N LEU A 186 -13.23 10.12 10.23
CA LEU A 186 -12.60 10.19 11.55
C LEU A 186 -11.86 11.51 11.79
N GLY A 187 -11.40 12.19 10.73
CA GLY A 187 -10.61 13.41 10.85
C GLY A 187 -11.23 14.48 11.73
N PRO A 188 -12.45 14.94 11.47
CA PRO A 188 -13.11 15.96 12.29
C PRO A 188 -13.31 15.52 13.75
N THR A 189 -13.67 14.26 13.98
CA THR A 189 -13.86 13.72 15.33
C THR A 189 -12.56 13.68 16.12
N VAL A 190 -11.50 13.14 15.53
CA VAL A 190 -10.17 13.06 16.16
C VAL A 190 -9.58 14.47 16.33
N GLY A 191 -9.71 15.34 15.31
CA GLY A 191 -9.23 16.70 15.34
C GLY A 191 -9.91 17.56 16.39
N GLY A 192 -11.23 17.45 16.50
CA GLY A 192 -12.01 18.15 17.53
C GLY A 192 -11.69 17.65 18.94
N LEU A 193 -11.60 16.35 19.13
CA LEU A 193 -11.27 15.75 20.43
C LEU A 193 -9.87 16.16 20.89
N VAL A 194 -8.86 15.96 20.05
CA VAL A 194 -7.47 16.28 20.41
C VAL A 194 -7.29 17.79 20.58
N GLY A 195 -7.87 18.61 19.69
CA GLY A 195 -7.79 20.06 19.79
C GLY A 195 -8.42 20.63 21.07
N THR A 196 -9.33 19.89 21.73
CA THR A 196 -9.94 20.29 23.02
C THR A 196 -9.02 19.99 24.21
N PHE A 197 -8.28 18.88 24.16
CA PHE A 197 -7.51 18.39 25.32
C PHE A 197 -6.01 18.64 25.24
N MET A 198 -5.48 18.84 24.03
CA MET A 198 -4.03 18.93 23.79
C MET A 198 -3.71 19.99 22.75
N PRO A 199 -2.49 20.59 22.79
CA PRO A 199 -1.96 21.37 21.68
C PRO A 199 -1.97 20.57 20.37
N TRP A 200 -2.35 21.19 19.27
CA TRP A 200 -2.49 20.54 17.96
C TRP A 200 -1.22 19.80 17.48
N ARG A 201 -0.05 20.20 17.94
CA ARG A 201 1.23 19.53 17.62
C ARG A 201 1.27 18.08 18.06
N TRP A 202 0.58 17.74 19.16
CA TRP A 202 0.52 16.38 19.68
C TRP A 202 -0.16 15.39 18.74
N ILE A 203 -1.01 15.87 17.85
CA ILE A 203 -1.63 15.02 16.80
C ILE A 203 -0.54 14.37 15.98
N PHE A 204 0.44 15.14 15.51
CA PHE A 204 1.54 14.61 14.69
C PHE A 204 2.47 13.69 15.50
N VAL A 205 2.68 13.98 16.78
CA VAL A 205 3.46 13.11 17.68
C VAL A 205 2.77 11.76 17.88
N ILE A 206 1.46 11.74 18.08
CA ILE A 206 0.66 10.51 18.26
C ILE A 206 0.66 9.65 16.99
N LEU A 207 0.74 10.24 15.82
CA LEU A 207 0.77 9.52 14.56
C LEU A 207 2.13 8.88 14.24
N LEU A 208 3.22 9.39 14.81
CA LEU A 208 4.57 8.87 14.58
C LEU A 208 4.73 7.38 14.94
N PRO A 209 4.27 6.87 16.10
CA PRO A 209 4.38 5.44 16.40
C PRO A 209 3.72 4.54 15.35
N PHE A 210 2.58 4.93 14.80
CA PHE A 210 1.91 4.20 13.73
C PHE A 210 2.71 4.18 12.44
N LEU A 211 3.36 5.30 12.09
CA LEU A 211 4.27 5.37 10.95
C LEU A 211 5.52 4.51 11.17
N PHE A 212 6.05 4.44 12.39
CA PHE A 212 7.16 3.53 12.71
C PHE A 212 6.75 2.06 12.62
N VAL A 213 5.56 1.70 13.08
CA VAL A 213 5.01 0.34 12.90
C VAL A 213 4.88 0.03 11.40
N SER A 214 4.35 0.95 10.62
CA SER A 214 4.27 0.83 9.17
C SER A 214 5.65 0.64 8.53
N LEU A 215 6.65 1.41 8.95
CA LEU A 215 8.04 1.27 8.47
C LEU A 215 8.60 -0.12 8.74
N VAL A 216 8.50 -0.61 9.98
CA VAL A 216 9.04 -1.92 10.37
C VAL A 216 8.33 -3.06 9.63
N CYS A 217 7.00 -3.01 9.55
CA CYS A 217 6.22 -4.01 8.82
C CYS A 217 6.55 -3.99 7.32
N GLY A 218 6.58 -2.82 6.72
CA GLY A 218 6.81 -2.67 5.28
C GLY A 218 8.21 -3.08 4.83
N LEU A 219 9.25 -2.74 5.60
CA LEU A 219 10.63 -3.13 5.28
C LEU A 219 10.82 -4.65 5.29
N LYS A 220 10.08 -5.38 6.11
CA LYS A 220 10.17 -6.83 6.21
C LYS A 220 9.34 -7.57 5.16
N THR A 221 8.30 -6.95 4.63
CA THR A 221 7.27 -7.66 3.87
C THR A 221 7.10 -7.19 2.45
N ILE A 222 7.57 -5.99 2.08
CA ILE A 222 7.44 -5.47 0.73
C ILE A 222 8.54 -6.04 -0.16
N HIS A 223 8.16 -6.98 -1.03
CA HIS A 223 9.02 -7.63 -1.99
C HIS A 223 8.68 -7.19 -3.43
N GLN A 224 9.69 -7.18 -4.28
CA GLN A 224 9.54 -6.94 -5.70
C GLN A 224 9.00 -8.20 -6.38
N VAL A 225 7.82 -8.15 -6.96
CA VAL A 225 7.22 -9.27 -7.72
C VAL A 225 7.43 -9.09 -9.23
N THR A 226 7.32 -7.86 -9.71
CA THR A 226 7.57 -7.53 -11.13
C THR A 226 8.99 -7.03 -11.29
N PRO A 227 9.81 -7.61 -12.21
CA PRO A 227 11.13 -7.07 -12.50
C PRO A 227 11.02 -5.62 -12.94
N THR A 228 11.96 -4.77 -12.50
CA THR A 228 12.14 -3.46 -13.07
C THR A 228 12.44 -3.63 -14.56
N GLU A 229 11.70 -2.97 -15.45
CA GLU A 229 12.05 -2.88 -16.85
C GLU A 229 13.44 -2.20 -16.93
N GLU A 230 14.47 -2.99 -17.13
CA GLU A 230 15.73 -2.45 -17.65
C GLU A 230 15.40 -1.85 -19.01
N ALA A 231 15.51 -0.53 -19.12
CA ALA A 231 15.42 0.15 -20.39
C ALA A 231 16.62 -0.29 -21.22
N HIS A 232 16.51 -1.42 -21.91
CA HIS A 232 17.33 -1.73 -23.05
C HIS A 232 17.00 -0.70 -24.13
N ILE A 233 17.70 0.42 -24.09
CA ILE A 233 17.87 1.28 -25.25
C ILE A 233 18.69 0.43 -26.22
N ASN A 234 18.01 -0.24 -27.14
CA ASN A 234 18.67 -0.75 -28.33
C ASN A 234 19.11 0.45 -29.20
N PRO A 235 20.40 0.74 -29.32
CA PRO A 235 20.85 1.83 -30.14
C PRO A 235 21.08 1.30 -31.56
N LEU A 236 20.04 0.80 -32.26
CA LEU A 236 20.12 0.43 -33.69
C LEU A 236 18.71 0.18 -34.25
N HIS A 237 18.06 1.23 -34.74
CA HIS A 237 17.45 1.29 -36.08
C HIS A 237 17.09 2.72 -36.39
#